data_6ca6278f6bcb27adb3cee85e905c7d61
#
_entry.id   6ca6278f6bcb27adb3cee85e905c7d61
#
_cell.length_a   1.000
_cell.length_b   1.000
_cell.length_c   1.000
_cell.angle_alpha   90.00
_cell.angle_beta   90.00
_cell.angle_gamma   90.00
#
_symmetry.space_group_name_H-M   'P 1'
#
loop_
_entity.id
_entity.type
_entity.pdbx_description
1 polymer ?
#
loop_
_entity_poly.entity_id
_entity_poly.type
_entity_poly.pdbx_seq_one_letter_code
_entity_poly.pdbx_strand_id
1 'polypeptide(L)'
;MRKTRVLTFTAVMAALANVLSLPLFAIPLQIGNFASSVHFFQVAIFLCGFMAGPWAGLLGGAVGGLYMSVTRIPFVLGGIAILGGSAGLFAKKFRPVSAGVLAWVVQAPYVLVTDYVWFTLFAGMSSAVALSIVGPIMLILTLEAVVCAILANVITRYVKRAGISL
;
A
#
# COMPACT_ATOMS: atom_id res chain seq x y z
N MET A 1 -12.63 15.15 20.71
CA MET A 1 -12.08 13.82 21.05
C MET A 1 -12.00 12.86 19.85
N ARG A 2 -13.03 12.71 19.01
CA ARG A 2 -12.98 11.78 17.83
C ARG A 2 -11.88 12.11 16.81
N LYS A 3 -11.69 13.40 16.47
CA LYS A 3 -10.64 13.83 15.51
C LYS A 3 -9.23 13.49 15.98
N THR A 4 -8.93 13.69 17.27
CA THR A 4 -7.63 13.37 17.85
C THR A 4 -7.34 11.87 17.80
N ARG A 5 -8.32 11.01 18.09
CA ARG A 5 -8.17 9.54 18.00
C ARG A 5 -7.85 9.09 16.58
N VAL A 6 -8.58 9.63 15.60
CA VAL A 6 -8.33 9.34 14.17
C VAL A 6 -6.91 9.76 13.77
N LEU A 7 -6.47 10.97 14.17
CA LEU A 7 -5.14 11.47 13.84
C LEU A 7 -4.05 10.60 14.48
N THR A 8 -4.17 10.28 15.77
CA THR A 8 -3.22 9.42 16.49
C THR A 8 -3.16 8.03 15.86
N PHE A 9 -4.31 7.43 15.56
CA PHE A 9 -4.37 6.13 14.88
C PHE A 9 -3.67 6.18 13.52
N THR A 10 -3.95 7.21 12.72
CA THR A 10 -3.32 7.39 11.40
C THR A 10 -1.80 7.54 11.52
N ALA A 11 -1.32 8.31 12.48
CA ALA A 11 0.11 8.49 12.72
C ALA A 11 0.80 7.18 13.13
N VAL A 12 0.19 6.43 14.05
CA VAL A 12 0.71 5.13 14.49
C VAL A 12 0.75 4.12 13.34
N MET A 13 -0.32 4.05 12.54
CA MET A 13 -0.35 3.15 11.38
C MET A 13 0.63 3.57 10.29
N ALA A 14 0.83 4.86 10.04
CA ALA A 14 1.83 5.36 9.11
C ALA A 14 3.26 5.01 9.57
N ALA A 15 3.56 5.15 10.85
CA ALA A 15 4.83 4.72 11.44
C ALA A 15 5.02 3.20 11.28
N LEU A 16 3.99 2.41 11.60
CA LEU A 16 4.00 0.94 11.43
C LEU A 16 4.22 0.55 9.97
N ALA A 17 3.60 1.26 9.01
CA ALA A 17 3.82 1.00 7.59
C ALA A 17 5.29 1.19 7.18
N ASN A 18 5.94 2.27 7.63
CA ASN A 18 7.38 2.48 7.38
C ASN A 18 8.23 1.36 8.02
N VAL A 19 7.91 0.91 9.24
CA VAL A 19 8.61 -0.20 9.89
C VAL A 19 8.43 -1.50 9.11
N LEU A 20 7.20 -1.83 8.70
CA LEU A 20 6.90 -3.03 7.90
C LEU A 20 7.47 -2.98 6.47
N SER A 21 7.93 -1.82 6.03
CA SER A 21 8.63 -1.65 4.75
C SER A 21 10.13 -1.98 4.84
N LEU A 22 10.69 -2.12 6.03
CA LEU A 22 12.10 -2.47 6.21
C LEU A 22 12.40 -3.88 5.68
N PRO A 23 13.61 -4.12 5.14
CA PRO A 23 14.01 -5.43 4.63
C PRO A 23 13.88 -6.57 5.65
N LEU A 24 14.00 -6.27 6.94
CA LEU A 24 13.84 -7.22 8.03
C LEU A 24 12.45 -7.89 8.06
N PHE A 25 11.41 -7.18 7.61
CA PHE A 25 10.02 -7.65 7.58
C PHE A 25 9.56 -8.07 6.18
N ALA A 26 10.47 -8.11 5.22
CA ALA A 26 10.20 -8.49 3.86
C ALA A 26 10.44 -9.99 3.64
N ILE A 27 9.55 -10.63 2.87
CA ILE A 27 9.76 -12.00 2.41
C ILE A 27 10.45 -11.93 1.06
N PRO A 28 11.70 -12.43 0.93
CA PRO A 28 12.39 -12.44 -0.36
C PRO A 28 11.63 -13.34 -1.35
N LEU A 29 11.46 -12.87 -2.55
CA LEU A 29 10.79 -13.58 -3.63
C LEU A 29 11.61 -13.46 -4.91
N GLN A 30 11.78 -14.58 -5.63
CA GLN A 30 12.43 -14.60 -6.92
C GLN A 30 11.45 -15.06 -7.99
N ILE A 31 11.31 -14.27 -9.06
CA ILE A 31 10.47 -14.60 -10.22
C ILE A 31 11.38 -14.63 -11.44
N GLY A 32 11.74 -15.83 -11.88
CA GLY A 32 12.76 -16.02 -12.92
C GLY A 32 14.10 -15.40 -12.48
N ASN A 33 14.64 -14.49 -13.26
CA ASN A 33 15.87 -13.75 -12.95
C ASN A 33 15.64 -12.46 -12.15
N PHE A 34 14.38 -12.14 -11.81
CA PHE A 34 14.03 -10.94 -11.05
C PHE A 34 13.91 -11.26 -9.56
N ALA A 35 14.84 -10.69 -8.77
CA ALA A 35 14.80 -10.78 -7.31
C ALA A 35 14.04 -9.57 -6.74
N SER A 36 13.08 -9.83 -5.87
CA SER A 36 12.28 -8.80 -5.19
C SER A 36 11.91 -9.28 -3.79
N SER A 37 11.01 -8.57 -3.13
CA SER A 37 10.50 -8.94 -1.81
C SER A 37 9.04 -8.51 -1.65
N VAL A 38 8.30 -9.31 -0.90
CA VAL A 38 6.91 -9.04 -0.50
C VAL A 38 6.94 -8.33 0.85
N HIS A 39 6.26 -7.20 0.95
CA HIS A 39 6.19 -6.39 2.16
C HIS A 39 4.76 -6.33 2.70
N PHE A 40 4.61 -6.27 4.02
CA PHE A 40 3.29 -6.21 4.67
C PHE A 40 2.83 -4.80 5.05
N PHE A 41 3.54 -3.76 4.63
CA PHE A 41 3.21 -2.37 4.98
C PHE A 41 1.80 -1.95 4.53
N GLN A 42 1.29 -2.52 3.45
CA GLN A 42 -0.05 -2.23 2.95
C GLN A 42 -1.15 -2.62 3.95
N VAL A 43 -0.90 -3.56 4.89
CA VAL A 43 -1.85 -3.89 5.96
C VAL A 43 -2.16 -2.65 6.80
N ALA A 44 -1.13 -1.91 7.23
CA ALA A 44 -1.31 -0.70 8.02
C ALA A 44 -2.03 0.41 7.23
N ILE A 45 -1.76 0.52 5.93
CA ILE A 45 -2.42 1.48 5.04
C ILE A 45 -3.90 1.14 4.86
N PHE A 46 -4.22 -0.14 4.62
CA PHE A 46 -5.61 -0.59 4.54
C PHE A 46 -6.36 -0.38 5.85
N LEU A 47 -5.72 -0.61 7.01
CA LEU A 47 -6.32 -0.34 8.31
C LEU A 47 -6.67 1.14 8.48
N CYS A 48 -5.79 2.07 8.04
CA CYS A 48 -6.11 3.49 8.01
C CYS A 48 -7.38 3.77 7.20
N GLY A 49 -7.46 3.23 5.99
CA GLY A 49 -8.63 3.41 5.12
C GLY A 49 -9.90 2.79 5.70
N PHE A 50 -9.85 1.53 6.13
CA PHE A 50 -11.02 0.76 6.57
C PHE A 50 -11.61 1.23 7.89
N MET A 51 -10.77 1.72 8.82
CA MET A 51 -11.20 2.10 10.16
C MET A 51 -11.38 3.60 10.34
N ALA A 52 -10.52 4.39 9.73
CA ALA A 52 -10.48 5.85 9.92
C ALA A 52 -10.99 6.65 8.71
N GLY A 53 -11.23 5.96 7.57
CA GLY A 53 -11.85 6.54 6.38
C GLY A 53 -10.84 7.08 5.34
N PRO A 54 -11.36 7.66 4.22
CA PRO A 54 -10.53 7.94 3.05
C PRO A 54 -9.42 8.96 3.30
N TRP A 55 -9.68 10.02 4.07
CA TRP A 55 -8.66 11.02 4.39
C TRP A 55 -7.54 10.45 5.25
N ALA A 56 -7.88 9.62 6.25
CA ALA A 56 -6.89 8.94 7.07
C ALA A 56 -6.09 7.93 6.24
N GLY A 57 -6.74 7.20 5.34
CA GLY A 57 -6.08 6.30 4.40
C GLY A 57 -5.11 7.03 3.46
N LEU A 58 -5.52 8.18 2.90
CA LEU A 58 -4.68 8.99 2.03
C LEU A 58 -3.46 9.55 2.77
N LEU A 59 -3.66 10.16 3.94
CA LEU A 59 -2.57 10.72 4.75
C LEU A 59 -1.66 9.62 5.31
N GLY A 60 -2.28 8.54 5.82
CA GLY A 60 -1.55 7.37 6.31
C GLY A 60 -0.72 6.71 5.22
N GLY A 61 -1.25 6.64 3.99
CA GLY A 61 -0.53 6.16 2.82
C GLY A 61 0.63 7.06 2.42
N ALA A 62 0.40 8.38 2.35
CA ALA A 62 1.44 9.35 2.02
C ALA A 62 2.61 9.29 3.03
N VAL A 63 2.32 9.35 4.33
CA VAL A 63 3.36 9.29 5.37
C VAL A 63 3.94 7.90 5.53
N GLY A 64 3.11 6.85 5.45
CA GLY A 64 3.53 5.46 5.57
C GLY A 64 4.34 4.95 4.38
N GLY A 65 4.31 5.64 3.24
CA GLY A 65 5.10 5.33 2.05
C GLY A 65 6.48 6.00 2.01
N LEU A 66 6.85 6.80 3.01
CA LEU A 66 8.09 7.60 2.98
C LEU A 66 9.34 6.74 2.84
N TYR A 67 9.47 5.67 3.62
CA TYR A 67 10.63 4.79 3.53
C TYR A 67 10.81 4.20 2.13
N MET A 68 9.73 3.67 1.55
CA MET A 68 9.76 3.10 0.20
C MET A 68 10.07 4.15 -0.87
N SER A 69 9.54 5.35 -0.70
CA SER A 69 9.77 6.47 -1.63
C SER A 69 11.23 6.93 -1.63
N VAL A 70 11.86 6.98 -0.46
CA VAL A 70 13.26 7.41 -0.35
C VAL A 70 14.23 6.32 -0.80
N THR A 71 13.91 5.05 -0.53
CA THR A 71 14.84 3.92 -0.78
C THR A 71 14.68 3.27 -2.14
N ARG A 72 13.55 3.49 -2.84
CA ARG A 72 13.26 2.85 -4.14
C ARG A 72 12.91 3.86 -5.21
N ILE A 73 11.64 4.21 -5.34
CA ILE A 73 11.11 5.08 -6.40
C ILE A 73 10.33 6.23 -5.74
N PRO A 74 10.69 7.50 -5.94
CA PRO A 74 10.03 8.64 -5.29
C PRO A 74 8.51 8.69 -5.50
N PHE A 75 8.02 8.22 -6.65
CA PHE A 75 6.59 8.21 -7.00
C PHE A 75 5.75 7.22 -6.20
N VAL A 76 6.38 6.25 -5.50
CA VAL A 76 5.69 5.26 -4.66
C VAL A 76 4.80 5.93 -3.60
N LEU A 77 5.23 7.07 -3.07
CA LEU A 77 4.45 7.85 -2.09
C LEU A 77 3.04 8.20 -2.61
N GLY A 78 2.94 8.70 -3.83
CA GLY A 78 1.65 9.00 -4.47
C GLY A 78 0.78 7.75 -4.65
N GLY A 79 1.39 6.65 -5.09
CA GLY A 79 0.71 5.37 -5.26
C GLY A 79 0.12 4.85 -3.95
N ILE A 80 0.89 4.87 -2.87
CA ILE A 80 0.42 4.39 -1.55
C ILE A 80 -0.68 5.31 -0.98
N ALA A 81 -0.58 6.63 -1.20
CA ALA A 81 -1.64 7.56 -0.83
C ALA A 81 -2.96 7.26 -1.57
N ILE A 82 -2.89 6.99 -2.88
CA ILE A 82 -4.03 6.57 -3.69
C ILE A 82 -4.61 5.26 -3.14
N LEU A 83 -3.78 4.26 -2.83
CA LEU A 83 -4.21 2.98 -2.28
C LEU A 83 -5.00 3.17 -0.99
N GLY A 84 -4.44 3.88 -0.03
CA GLY A 84 -5.07 4.11 1.28
C GLY A 84 -6.37 4.92 1.18
N GLY A 85 -6.36 6.00 0.40
CA GLY A 85 -7.52 6.87 0.19
C GLY A 85 -8.69 6.14 -0.49
N SER A 86 -8.41 5.42 -1.58
CA SER A 86 -9.41 4.64 -2.31
C SER A 86 -9.92 3.45 -1.50
N ALA A 87 -9.07 2.77 -0.72
CA ALA A 87 -9.50 1.71 0.19
C ALA A 87 -10.52 2.22 1.20
N GLY A 88 -10.27 3.40 1.81
CA GLY A 88 -11.22 4.03 2.72
C GLY A 88 -12.51 4.50 2.04
N LEU A 89 -12.45 4.90 0.78
CA LEU A 89 -13.64 5.27 0.00
C LEU A 89 -14.51 4.05 -0.30
N PHE A 90 -13.89 2.97 -0.78
CA PHE A 90 -14.60 1.74 -1.12
C PHE A 90 -15.11 0.97 0.10
N ALA A 91 -14.42 1.05 1.25
CA ALA A 91 -14.87 0.41 2.49
C ALA A 91 -16.21 0.95 3.03
N LYS A 92 -16.69 2.10 2.52
CA LYS A 92 -18.04 2.62 2.82
C LYS A 92 -19.15 1.80 2.17
N LYS A 93 -18.87 1.13 1.04
CA LYS A 93 -19.88 0.42 0.23
C LYS A 93 -19.60 -1.08 0.10
N PHE A 94 -18.35 -1.49 0.20
CA PHE A 94 -17.91 -2.86 -0.03
C PHE A 94 -17.32 -3.49 1.23
N ARG A 95 -17.24 -4.82 1.25
CA ARG A 95 -16.51 -5.55 2.29
C ARG A 95 -15.01 -5.18 2.22
N PRO A 96 -14.28 -5.17 3.35
CA PRO A 96 -12.89 -4.70 3.37
C PRO A 96 -11.96 -5.37 2.35
N VAL A 97 -12.08 -6.69 2.14
CA VAL A 97 -11.27 -7.39 1.13
C VAL A 97 -11.55 -6.86 -0.28
N SER A 98 -12.83 -6.77 -0.66
CA SER A 98 -13.20 -6.21 -1.97
C SER A 98 -12.79 -4.75 -2.11
N ALA A 99 -12.89 -3.97 -1.03
CA ALA A 99 -12.45 -2.58 -1.01
C ALA A 99 -10.94 -2.45 -1.22
N GLY A 100 -10.14 -3.32 -0.62
CA GLY A 100 -8.69 -3.36 -0.81
C GLY A 100 -8.30 -3.75 -2.24
N VAL A 101 -8.95 -4.76 -2.81
CA VAL A 101 -8.72 -5.16 -4.21
C VAL A 101 -9.10 -4.05 -5.19
N LEU A 102 -10.25 -3.42 -5.00
CA LEU A 102 -10.67 -2.28 -5.83
C LEU A 102 -9.73 -1.09 -5.68
N ALA A 103 -9.20 -0.85 -4.47
CA ALA A 103 -8.22 0.19 -4.25
C ALA A 103 -6.92 -0.08 -5.01
N TRP A 104 -6.47 -1.32 -5.07
CA TRP A 104 -5.34 -1.73 -5.90
C TRP A 104 -5.62 -1.51 -7.39
N VAL A 105 -6.79 -1.88 -7.88
CA VAL A 105 -7.18 -1.65 -9.28
C VAL A 105 -7.11 -0.16 -9.66
N VAL A 106 -7.47 0.74 -8.73
CA VAL A 106 -7.34 2.20 -8.94
C VAL A 106 -5.87 2.66 -8.89
N GLN A 107 -5.06 2.05 -8.03
CA GLN A 107 -3.64 2.38 -7.89
C GLN A 107 -2.79 1.84 -9.06
N ALA A 108 -3.12 0.67 -9.57
CA ALA A 108 -2.29 -0.08 -10.53
C ALA A 108 -1.89 0.73 -11.79
N PRO A 109 -2.77 1.49 -12.45
CA PRO A 109 -2.37 2.33 -13.57
C PRO A 109 -1.34 3.41 -13.20
N TYR A 110 -1.48 4.00 -12.02
CA TYR A 110 -0.52 4.97 -11.53
C TYR A 110 0.87 4.34 -11.34
N VAL A 111 0.95 3.19 -10.67
CA VAL A 111 2.21 2.46 -10.47
C VAL A 111 2.82 2.06 -11.81
N LEU A 112 2.02 1.49 -12.71
CA LEU A 112 2.48 1.09 -14.03
C LEU A 112 3.16 2.25 -14.78
N VAL A 113 2.52 3.40 -14.82
CA VAL A 113 3.01 4.58 -15.53
C VAL A 113 4.25 5.15 -14.83
N THR A 114 4.19 5.34 -13.52
CA THR A 114 5.28 5.98 -12.77
C THR A 114 6.55 5.12 -12.71
N ASP A 115 6.42 3.80 -12.58
CA ASP A 115 7.55 2.89 -12.58
C ASP A 115 8.17 2.80 -13.98
N TYR A 116 7.35 2.71 -15.03
CA TYR A 116 7.84 2.74 -16.40
C TYR A 116 8.60 4.04 -16.71
N VAL A 117 8.03 5.20 -16.35
CA VAL A 117 8.67 6.52 -16.50
C VAL A 117 9.98 6.58 -15.71
N TRP A 118 9.98 6.08 -14.47
CA TRP A 118 11.20 6.04 -13.65
C TRP A 118 12.31 5.25 -14.31
N PHE A 119 12.04 4.01 -14.73
CA PHE A 119 13.06 3.16 -15.35
C PHE A 119 13.55 3.68 -16.70
N THR A 120 12.68 4.26 -17.51
CA THR A 120 13.06 4.77 -18.83
C THR A 120 13.74 6.12 -18.78
N LEU A 121 13.17 7.11 -18.08
CA LEU A 121 13.66 8.50 -18.11
C LEU A 121 14.71 8.78 -17.05
N PHE A 122 14.61 8.19 -15.86
CA PHE A 122 15.53 8.49 -14.75
C PHE A 122 16.64 7.45 -14.61
N ALA A 123 16.34 6.16 -14.84
CA ALA A 123 17.35 5.10 -14.81
C ALA A 123 17.98 4.83 -16.18
N GLY A 124 17.52 5.49 -17.25
CA GLY A 124 18.10 5.39 -18.61
C GLY A 124 17.96 4.02 -19.27
N MET A 125 17.00 3.20 -18.84
CA MET A 125 16.78 1.87 -19.39
C MET A 125 16.01 1.91 -20.71
N SER A 126 16.28 0.96 -21.60
CA SER A 126 15.43 0.80 -22.80
C SER A 126 14.01 0.36 -22.41
N SER A 127 13.01 0.72 -23.23
CA SER A 127 11.61 0.37 -22.99
C SER A 127 11.40 -1.14 -22.77
N ALA A 128 12.11 -1.98 -23.52
CA ALA A 128 12.02 -3.43 -23.38
C ALA A 128 12.52 -3.92 -22.00
N VAL A 129 13.63 -3.37 -21.52
CA VAL A 129 14.17 -3.69 -20.18
C VAL A 129 13.25 -3.16 -19.09
N ALA A 130 12.77 -1.92 -19.22
CA ALA A 130 11.82 -1.34 -18.25
C ALA A 130 10.55 -2.22 -18.12
N LEU A 131 9.94 -2.63 -19.21
CA LEU A 131 8.76 -3.51 -19.20
C LEU A 131 9.04 -4.89 -18.59
N SER A 132 10.22 -5.46 -18.81
CA SER A 132 10.61 -6.74 -18.22
C SER A 132 10.76 -6.67 -16.69
N ILE A 133 10.97 -5.48 -16.12
CA ILE A 133 11.05 -5.21 -14.67
C ILE A 133 9.67 -4.87 -14.12
N VAL A 134 8.95 -3.98 -14.78
CA VAL A 134 7.63 -3.49 -14.30
C VAL A 134 6.60 -4.63 -14.25
N GLY A 135 6.61 -5.55 -15.21
CA GLY A 135 5.69 -6.69 -15.22
C GLY A 135 5.74 -7.53 -13.94
N PRO A 136 6.90 -8.09 -13.56
CA PRO A 136 7.06 -8.79 -12.27
C PRO A 136 6.72 -7.94 -11.04
N ILE A 137 7.06 -6.64 -11.03
CA ILE A 137 6.68 -5.73 -9.93
C ILE A 137 5.15 -5.68 -9.79
N MET A 138 4.42 -5.48 -10.88
CA MET A 138 2.95 -5.42 -10.85
C MET A 138 2.34 -6.73 -10.33
N LEU A 139 2.91 -7.89 -10.69
CA LEU A 139 2.46 -9.18 -10.18
C LEU A 139 2.66 -9.27 -8.65
N ILE A 140 3.84 -8.92 -8.16
CA ILE A 140 4.15 -8.94 -6.72
C ILE A 140 3.22 -8.00 -5.96
N LEU A 141 3.06 -6.76 -6.42
CA LEU A 141 2.17 -5.79 -5.78
C LEU A 141 0.71 -6.23 -5.79
N THR A 142 0.27 -6.95 -6.81
CA THR A 142 -1.07 -7.54 -6.86
C THR A 142 -1.24 -8.59 -5.76
N LEU A 143 -0.27 -9.49 -5.59
CA LEU A 143 -0.27 -10.49 -4.52
C LEU A 143 -0.23 -9.82 -3.15
N GLU A 144 0.63 -8.83 -2.96
CA GLU A 144 0.70 -8.04 -1.71
C GLU A 144 -0.65 -7.40 -1.38
N ALA A 145 -1.29 -6.74 -2.34
CA ALA A 145 -2.55 -6.05 -2.12
C ALA A 145 -3.66 -7.03 -1.68
N VAL A 146 -3.75 -8.20 -2.31
CA VAL A 146 -4.75 -9.22 -1.95
C VAL A 146 -4.49 -9.77 -0.55
N VAL A 147 -3.26 -10.20 -0.26
CA VAL A 147 -2.89 -10.77 1.05
C VAL A 147 -3.07 -9.73 2.15
N CYS A 148 -2.58 -8.50 1.94
CA CYS A 148 -2.69 -7.42 2.92
C CYS A 148 -4.15 -6.99 3.15
N ALA A 149 -5.01 -7.00 2.13
CA ALA A 149 -6.44 -6.72 2.28
C ALA A 149 -7.14 -7.79 3.13
N ILE A 150 -6.78 -9.07 2.96
CA ILE A 150 -7.29 -10.17 3.79
C ILE A 150 -6.86 -9.99 5.24
N LEU A 151 -5.56 -9.76 5.49
CA LEU A 151 -5.02 -9.56 6.84
C LEU A 151 -5.65 -8.33 7.51
N ALA A 152 -5.73 -7.20 6.82
CA ALA A 152 -6.36 -5.99 7.33
C ALA A 152 -7.86 -6.20 7.64
N ASN A 153 -8.59 -6.99 6.84
CA ASN A 153 -9.98 -7.35 7.13
C ASN A 153 -10.09 -8.19 8.41
N VAL A 154 -9.22 -9.18 8.60
CA VAL A 154 -9.20 -10.00 9.82
C VAL A 154 -8.96 -9.11 11.04
N ILE A 155 -7.92 -8.28 11.01
CA ILE A 155 -7.60 -7.35 12.10
C ILE A 155 -8.78 -6.39 12.36
N THR A 156 -9.35 -5.79 11.32
CA THR A 156 -10.51 -4.88 11.46
C THR A 156 -11.68 -5.55 12.17
N ARG A 157 -11.96 -6.83 11.86
CA ARG A 157 -13.05 -7.59 12.51
C ARG A 157 -12.77 -7.80 14.01
N TYR A 158 -11.54 -8.18 14.37
CA TYR A 158 -11.16 -8.37 15.77
C TYR A 158 -11.20 -7.07 16.57
N VAL A 159 -10.68 -5.98 16.01
CA VAL A 159 -10.69 -4.65 16.65
C VAL A 159 -12.13 -4.16 16.88
N LYS A 160 -13.02 -4.33 15.91
CA LYS A 160 -14.45 -3.99 16.06
C LYS A 160 -15.15 -4.85 17.11
N ARG A 161 -14.85 -6.16 17.17
CA ARG A 161 -15.40 -7.06 18.20
C ARG A 161 -14.93 -6.68 19.61
N ALA A 162 -13.72 -6.15 19.76
CA ALA A 162 -13.21 -5.63 21.03
C ALA A 162 -13.80 -4.25 21.43
N GLY A 163 -14.81 -3.75 20.69
CA GLY A 163 -15.49 -2.49 20.99
C GLY A 163 -14.69 -1.23 20.63
N ILE A 164 -13.57 -1.37 19.93
CA ILE A 164 -12.74 -0.23 19.53
C ILE A 164 -13.33 0.38 18.25
N SER A 165 -13.91 1.59 18.40
CA SER A 165 -14.38 2.43 17.28
C SER A 165 -13.60 3.74 17.23
N LEU A 166 -13.28 4.21 16.01
CA LEU A 166 -12.58 5.46 15.75
C LEU A 166 -13.55 6.61 15.44
#